data_214963d909351159570f84cf7ac48a1c
#
_entry.id   214963d909351159570f84cf7ac48a1c
#
_cell.length_a   1.000
_cell.length_b   1.000
_cell.length_c   1.000
_cell.angle_alpha   90.00
_cell.angle_beta   90.00
_cell.angle_gamma   90.00
#
_symmetry.space_group_name_H-M   'P 1'
#
loop_
_entity.id
_entity.type
_entity.pdbx_description
1 polymer ?
#
loop_
_entity_poly.entity_id
_entity_poly.type
_entity_poly.pdbx_seq_one_letter_code
_entity_poly.pdbx_strand_id
1 'polypeptide(L)'
;MANFCATNTQFPRKRLKNSLQEMTWTMGYKDMELDIERGTQNTVLGVSSKDDESKLRGKRAAKILIEEFGTFPRLVDLYNVLLPSVQDGDIIFGQIYMLGTAGDNESDFAGAQEIMYNPRGYNMYALPNVFDKYNQGKPYFVFFFPGYVNRKGCYNEDGVSDIIKALIEILMNRYRVKYNSTDPNTIIKTIAEVPITPAE
;
A
#
# COMPACT_ATOMS: atom_id res chain seq x y z
N MET A 1 -11.51 -9.87 -2.22
CA MET A 1 -11.08 -9.60 -3.62
C MET A 1 -10.67 -10.86 -4.37
N ALA A 2 -9.68 -11.67 -3.92
CA ALA A 2 -9.23 -12.88 -4.62
C ALA A 2 -10.36 -13.86 -4.96
N ASN A 3 -11.29 -14.06 -4.05
CA ASN A 3 -12.46 -14.91 -4.23
C ASN A 3 -13.39 -14.42 -5.33
N PHE A 4 -13.64 -13.12 -5.39
CA PHE A 4 -14.44 -12.50 -6.44
C PHE A 4 -13.78 -12.66 -7.82
N CYS A 5 -12.49 -12.41 -7.92
CA CYS A 5 -11.73 -12.57 -9.16
C CYS A 5 -11.74 -14.03 -9.64
N ALA A 6 -11.62 -15.00 -8.73
CA ALA A 6 -11.63 -16.41 -9.07
C ALA A 6 -12.97 -16.89 -9.63
N THR A 7 -14.09 -16.29 -9.23
CA THR A 7 -15.45 -16.71 -9.61
C THR A 7 -16.08 -15.88 -10.72
N ASN A 8 -15.67 -14.62 -10.88
CA ASN A 8 -16.36 -13.66 -11.74
C ASN A 8 -15.51 -13.15 -12.92
N THR A 9 -14.34 -13.73 -13.16
CA THR A 9 -13.50 -13.34 -14.30
C THR A 9 -13.58 -14.40 -15.42
N GLN A 10 -13.04 -14.03 -16.59
CA GLN A 10 -12.90 -14.96 -17.75
C GLN A 10 -11.99 -16.17 -17.45
N PHE A 11 -11.19 -16.08 -16.39
CA PHE A 11 -10.26 -17.13 -15.98
C PHE A 11 -10.64 -17.69 -14.61
N PRO A 12 -11.77 -18.41 -14.51
CA PRO A 12 -12.19 -19.01 -13.26
C PRO A 12 -11.13 -20.00 -12.77
N ARG A 13 -10.85 -19.98 -11.48
CA ARG A 13 -9.87 -20.86 -10.84
C ARG A 13 -10.58 -21.75 -9.83
N LYS A 14 -10.32 -23.03 -9.90
CA LYS A 14 -10.70 -23.97 -8.84
C LYS A 14 -9.88 -23.68 -7.60
N ARG A 15 -10.44 -23.96 -6.43
CA ARG A 15 -9.84 -23.69 -5.12
C ARG A 15 -9.66 -24.99 -4.36
N LEU A 16 -8.42 -25.21 -3.90
CA LEU A 16 -8.11 -26.28 -2.95
C LEU A 16 -8.50 -25.87 -1.54
N LYS A 17 -8.13 -24.67 -1.13
CA LYS A 17 -8.39 -24.14 0.20
C LYS A 17 -8.96 -22.74 0.11
N ASN A 18 -9.96 -22.45 0.94
CA ASN A 18 -10.54 -21.14 1.14
C ASN A 18 -10.97 -21.04 2.61
N SER A 19 -10.04 -20.59 3.45
CA SER A 19 -10.26 -20.43 4.89
C SER A 19 -10.28 -18.95 5.25
N LEU A 20 -11.44 -18.46 5.67
CA LEU A 20 -11.58 -17.10 6.20
C LEU A 20 -10.89 -16.95 7.57
N GLN A 21 -10.96 -17.98 8.39
CA GLN A 21 -10.34 -17.99 9.72
C GLN A 21 -8.82 -17.93 9.65
N GLU A 22 -8.21 -18.65 8.70
CA GLU A 22 -6.76 -18.65 8.49
C GLU A 22 -6.33 -17.59 7.49
N MET A 23 -7.28 -16.83 6.91
CA MET A 23 -7.04 -15.87 5.82
C MET A 23 -6.20 -16.47 4.69
N THR A 24 -6.44 -17.75 4.37
CA THR A 24 -5.68 -18.51 3.37
C THR A 24 -6.56 -18.91 2.21
N TRP A 25 -6.05 -18.69 1.01
CA TRP A 25 -6.70 -19.10 -0.23
C TRP A 25 -5.68 -19.73 -1.17
N THR A 26 -5.92 -21.00 -1.59
CA THR A 26 -5.00 -21.75 -2.44
C THR A 26 -5.70 -22.15 -3.74
N MET A 27 -5.06 -21.88 -4.87
CA MET A 27 -5.52 -22.26 -6.20
C MET A 27 -5.15 -23.71 -6.53
N GLY A 28 -6.14 -24.48 -6.97
CA GLY A 28 -5.94 -25.86 -7.39
C GLY A 28 -7.22 -26.66 -7.28
N TYR A 29 -7.09 -27.95 -7.48
CA TYR A 29 -8.19 -28.90 -7.31
C TYR A 29 -7.65 -30.26 -6.87
N LYS A 30 -8.48 -31.04 -6.20
CA LYS A 30 -8.17 -32.40 -5.86
C LYS A 30 -8.65 -33.35 -7.00
N ASP A 31 -7.74 -34.12 -7.51
CA ASP A 31 -8.05 -35.23 -8.44
C ASP A 31 -8.57 -36.42 -7.61
N MET A 32 -9.85 -36.70 -7.75
CA MET A 32 -10.52 -37.71 -6.91
C MET A 32 -10.17 -39.15 -7.28
N GLU A 33 -9.67 -39.38 -8.51
CA GLU A 33 -9.28 -40.73 -8.96
C GLU A 33 -7.90 -41.12 -8.43
N LEU A 34 -7.00 -40.14 -8.39
CA LEU A 34 -5.61 -40.36 -7.98
C LEU A 34 -5.31 -39.90 -6.55
N ASP A 35 -6.29 -39.26 -5.87
CA ASP A 35 -6.18 -38.68 -4.53
C ASP A 35 -5.01 -37.66 -4.39
N ILE A 36 -4.69 -36.94 -5.48
CA ILE A 36 -3.61 -35.98 -5.53
C ILE A 36 -4.11 -34.55 -5.76
N GLU A 37 -3.42 -33.58 -5.22
CA GLU A 37 -3.68 -32.17 -5.46
C GLU A 37 -2.98 -31.71 -6.75
N ARG A 38 -3.76 -31.04 -7.62
CA ARG A 38 -3.30 -30.54 -8.92
C ARG A 38 -3.59 -29.04 -9.08
N GLY A 39 -2.98 -28.46 -10.07
CA GLY A 39 -3.09 -27.05 -10.41
C GLY A 39 -1.85 -26.27 -10.01
N THR A 40 -1.94 -24.93 -9.99
CA THR A 40 -0.78 -24.05 -9.72
C THR A 40 -0.35 -24.07 -8.26
N GLN A 41 -1.23 -24.46 -7.35
CA GLN A 41 -1.05 -24.46 -5.89
C GLN A 41 -0.58 -23.10 -5.32
N ASN A 42 -0.77 -22.03 -6.09
CA ASN A 42 -0.46 -20.67 -5.61
C ASN A 42 -1.34 -20.33 -4.41
N THR A 43 -0.71 -19.85 -3.35
CA THR A 43 -1.39 -19.50 -2.11
C THR A 43 -1.32 -17.98 -1.88
N VAL A 44 -2.47 -17.40 -1.50
CA VAL A 44 -2.56 -16.06 -0.94
C VAL A 44 -2.81 -16.21 0.56
N LEU A 45 -1.95 -15.60 1.35
CA LEU A 45 -2.04 -15.61 2.81
C LEU A 45 -2.21 -14.17 3.30
N GLY A 46 -3.28 -13.90 4.02
CA GLY A 46 -3.47 -12.66 4.76
C GLY A 46 -2.90 -12.80 6.18
N VAL A 47 -2.22 -11.77 6.65
CA VAL A 47 -1.69 -11.73 8.02
C VAL A 47 -1.91 -10.35 8.59
N SER A 48 -2.51 -10.25 9.76
CA SER A 48 -2.52 -9.03 10.54
C SER A 48 -1.28 -9.00 11.44
N SER A 49 -0.36 -8.08 11.18
CA SER A 49 0.94 -7.98 11.85
C SER A 49 1.20 -6.63 12.51
N LYS A 50 0.14 -5.80 12.64
CA LYS A 50 0.26 -4.44 13.17
C LYS A 50 0.90 -4.41 14.58
N ASP A 51 0.61 -5.41 15.40
CA ASP A 51 1.08 -5.50 16.77
C ASP A 51 2.24 -6.51 16.98
N ASP A 52 2.55 -7.33 15.95
CA ASP A 52 3.56 -8.40 16.07
C ASP A 52 4.10 -8.79 14.69
N GLU A 53 5.26 -8.25 14.36
CA GLU A 53 5.98 -8.52 13.11
C GLU A 53 6.50 -9.95 13.03
N SER A 54 6.68 -10.62 14.18
CA SER A 54 7.23 -11.98 14.25
C SER A 54 6.38 -13.04 13.56
N LYS A 55 5.06 -12.78 13.42
CA LYS A 55 4.11 -13.66 12.71
C LYS A 55 4.46 -13.90 11.24
N LEU A 56 5.30 -13.04 10.68
CA LEU A 56 5.71 -13.10 9.27
C LEU A 56 7.03 -13.81 9.06
N ARG A 57 7.79 -14.09 10.13
CA ARG A 57 9.09 -14.76 10.05
C ARG A 57 8.97 -16.16 9.45
N GLY A 58 9.96 -16.52 8.62
CA GLY A 58 10.08 -17.86 8.05
C GLY A 58 9.11 -18.16 6.89
N LYS A 59 8.31 -17.18 6.46
CA LYS A 59 7.44 -17.31 5.28
C LYS A 59 8.19 -16.82 4.05
N ARG A 60 8.14 -17.58 2.96
CA ARG A 60 8.65 -17.17 1.65
C ARG A 60 7.49 -16.76 0.75
N ALA A 61 7.64 -15.66 0.01
CA ALA A 61 6.62 -15.16 -0.89
C ALA A 61 7.23 -14.52 -2.13
N ALA A 62 6.64 -14.80 -3.29
CA ALA A 62 7.01 -14.10 -4.52
C ALA A 62 6.55 -12.63 -4.51
N LYS A 63 5.45 -12.34 -3.80
CA LYS A 63 4.90 -10.98 -3.67
C LYS A 63 4.35 -10.77 -2.27
N ILE A 64 4.71 -9.66 -1.67
CA ILE A 64 4.18 -9.18 -0.40
C ILE A 64 3.51 -7.84 -0.66
N LEU A 65 2.27 -7.71 -0.21
CA LEU A 65 1.52 -6.45 -0.26
C LEU A 65 1.28 -6.00 1.19
N ILE A 66 1.73 -4.80 1.52
CA ILE A 66 1.46 -4.14 2.79
C ILE A 66 0.46 -3.02 2.49
N GLU A 67 -0.74 -3.15 3.05
CA GLU A 67 -1.77 -2.12 3.00
C GLU A 67 -1.66 -1.21 4.22
N GLU A 68 -2.08 0.04 4.09
CA GLU A 68 -2.08 1.05 5.15
C GLU A 68 -0.69 1.26 5.80
N PHE A 69 0.37 1.23 4.98
CA PHE A 69 1.74 1.28 5.49
C PHE A 69 2.03 2.50 6.37
N GLY A 70 1.34 3.63 6.18
CA GLY A 70 1.48 4.84 6.98
C GLY A 70 0.98 4.73 8.42
N THR A 71 0.28 3.63 8.77
CA THR A 71 -0.24 3.40 10.13
C THR A 71 0.55 2.34 10.91
N PHE A 72 1.66 1.85 10.35
CA PHE A 72 2.51 0.86 11.03
C PHE A 72 3.55 1.54 11.92
N PRO A 73 3.45 1.42 13.25
CA PRO A 73 4.35 2.11 14.18
C PRO A 73 5.83 1.69 14.04
N ARG A 74 6.07 0.48 13.52
CA ARG A 74 7.39 -0.13 13.38
C ARG A 74 7.61 -0.65 11.95
N LEU A 75 7.29 0.18 10.96
CA LEU A 75 7.34 -0.22 9.55
C LEU A 75 8.75 -0.64 9.10
N VAL A 76 9.79 0.04 9.57
CA VAL A 76 11.19 -0.31 9.24
C VAL A 76 11.54 -1.69 9.80
N ASP A 77 11.12 -2.01 11.02
CA ASP A 77 11.34 -3.34 11.61
C ASP A 77 10.56 -4.40 10.84
N LEU A 78 9.32 -4.12 10.48
CA LEU A 78 8.50 -4.99 9.64
C LEU A 78 9.19 -5.25 8.28
N TYR A 79 9.70 -4.21 7.64
CA TYR A 79 10.44 -4.33 6.38
C TYR A 79 11.64 -5.27 6.54
N ASN A 80 12.45 -5.08 7.58
CA ASN A 80 13.63 -5.90 7.85
C ASN A 80 13.27 -7.37 8.11
N VAL A 81 12.14 -7.63 8.77
CA VAL A 81 11.61 -9.00 8.99
C VAL A 81 11.13 -9.64 7.68
N LEU A 82 10.56 -8.85 6.77
CA LEU A 82 10.03 -9.33 5.49
C LEU A 82 11.09 -9.52 4.40
N LEU A 83 12.19 -8.80 4.47
CA LEU A 83 13.23 -8.83 3.44
C LEU A 83 13.75 -10.26 3.16
N PRO A 84 14.06 -11.10 4.17
CA PRO A 84 14.45 -12.50 3.96
C PRO A 84 13.34 -13.37 3.33
N SER A 85 12.10 -12.91 3.35
CA SER A 85 10.97 -13.63 2.75
C SER A 85 10.93 -13.52 1.22
N VAL A 86 11.59 -12.52 0.65
CA VAL A 86 11.65 -12.22 -0.79
C VAL A 86 13.05 -12.35 -1.37
N GLN A 87 14.06 -12.70 -0.58
CA GLN A 87 15.45 -12.89 -1.01
C GLN A 87 16.09 -14.10 -0.34
N ASP A 88 17.16 -14.61 -0.96
CA ASP A 88 18.02 -15.68 -0.43
C ASP A 88 19.48 -15.26 -0.62
N GLY A 89 20.11 -14.83 0.45
CA GLY A 89 21.41 -14.13 0.38
C GLY A 89 21.27 -12.87 -0.50
N ASP A 90 22.09 -12.81 -1.55
CA ASP A 90 22.10 -11.68 -2.49
C ASP A 90 21.08 -11.83 -3.65
N ILE A 91 20.36 -12.94 -3.71
CA ILE A 91 19.41 -13.23 -4.77
C ILE A 91 18.01 -12.77 -4.37
N ILE A 92 17.51 -11.75 -5.02
CA ILE A 92 16.14 -11.28 -4.87
C ILE A 92 15.26 -12.05 -5.84
N PHE A 93 14.28 -12.78 -5.32
CA PHE A 93 13.31 -13.56 -6.11
C PHE A 93 11.87 -13.04 -5.99
N GLY A 94 11.59 -12.19 -5.03
CA GLY A 94 10.27 -11.63 -4.78
C GLY A 94 10.25 -10.11 -4.75
N GLN A 95 9.06 -9.54 -4.50
CA GLN A 95 8.83 -8.10 -4.49
C GLN A 95 7.96 -7.72 -3.29
N ILE A 96 8.25 -6.57 -2.69
CA ILE A 96 7.44 -5.95 -1.64
C ILE A 96 6.78 -4.70 -2.22
N TYR A 97 5.46 -4.62 -2.06
CA TYR A 97 4.64 -3.46 -2.41
C TYR A 97 4.07 -2.87 -1.14
N MET A 98 4.19 -1.57 -0.97
CA MET A 98 3.62 -0.84 0.16
C MET A 98 2.64 0.20 -0.38
N LEU A 99 1.41 0.18 0.09
CA LEU A 99 0.35 1.09 -0.32
C LEU A 99 -0.34 1.66 0.91
N GLY A 100 -0.71 2.90 0.87
CA GLY A 100 -1.48 3.52 1.95
C GLY A 100 -1.46 5.04 1.90
N THR A 101 -2.18 5.63 2.83
CA THR A 101 -2.16 7.05 3.14
C THR A 101 -1.28 7.32 4.35
N ALA A 102 -1.04 8.58 4.67
CA ALA A 102 -0.35 8.97 5.91
C ALA A 102 -1.15 8.51 7.14
N GLY A 103 -0.44 8.18 8.21
CA GLY A 103 -1.05 7.84 9.49
C GLY A 103 -1.51 9.07 10.27
N ASP A 104 -2.40 8.85 11.23
CA ASP A 104 -2.95 9.91 12.10
C ASP A 104 -1.94 10.45 13.13
N ASN A 105 -0.87 9.72 13.43
CA ASN A 105 0.14 10.04 14.43
C ASN A 105 1.53 10.13 13.79
N GLU A 106 2.30 11.15 14.14
CA GLU A 106 3.68 11.33 13.67
C GLU A 106 4.57 10.12 13.99
N SER A 107 4.40 9.51 15.18
CA SER A 107 5.18 8.35 15.61
C SER A 107 4.96 7.12 14.73
N ASP A 108 3.73 6.92 14.26
CA ASP A 108 3.38 5.78 13.42
C ASP A 108 3.87 6.00 11.99
N PHE A 109 3.87 7.25 11.53
CA PHE A 109 4.30 7.62 10.19
C PHE A 109 5.82 7.75 10.03
N ALA A 110 6.59 7.87 11.10
CA ALA A 110 8.05 8.08 11.04
C ALA A 110 8.78 7.00 10.23
N GLY A 111 8.41 5.74 10.39
CA GLY A 111 8.98 4.64 9.61
C GLY A 111 8.63 4.70 8.12
N ALA A 112 7.41 5.09 7.79
CA ALA A 112 6.98 5.31 6.41
C ALA A 112 7.73 6.47 5.78
N GLN A 113 7.86 7.58 6.49
CA GLN A 113 8.61 8.76 6.05
C GLN A 113 10.09 8.43 5.79
N GLU A 114 10.72 7.64 6.66
CA GLU A 114 12.10 7.20 6.47
C GLU A 114 12.27 6.43 5.15
N ILE A 115 11.40 5.44 4.88
CA ILE A 115 11.45 4.65 3.64
C ILE A 115 11.14 5.53 2.42
N MET A 116 10.14 6.40 2.51
CA MET A 116 9.67 7.24 1.41
C MET A 116 10.74 8.22 0.94
N TYR A 117 11.49 8.83 1.87
CA TYR A 117 12.54 9.81 1.56
C TYR A 117 13.94 9.21 1.40
N ASN A 118 14.09 7.92 1.69
CA ASN A 118 15.35 7.20 1.49
C ASN A 118 15.13 5.90 0.69
N PRO A 119 14.43 5.94 -0.46
CA PRO A 119 14.02 4.74 -1.18
C PRO A 119 15.20 3.84 -1.59
N ARG A 120 16.34 4.43 -1.92
CA ARG A 120 17.54 3.67 -2.30
C ARG A 120 18.15 2.88 -1.14
N GLY A 121 18.06 3.41 0.08
CA GLY A 121 18.52 2.72 1.30
C GLY A 121 17.70 1.47 1.61
N TYR A 122 16.47 1.41 1.12
CA TYR A 122 15.54 0.29 1.32
C TYR A 122 15.29 -0.50 0.03
N ASN A 123 16.15 -0.36 -0.97
CA ASN A 123 16.00 -1.04 -2.27
C ASN A 123 14.62 -0.83 -2.92
N MET A 124 14.03 0.35 -2.71
CA MET A 124 12.76 0.75 -3.30
C MET A 124 12.97 1.52 -4.60
N TYR A 125 11.95 1.54 -5.45
CA TYR A 125 12.00 2.31 -6.69
C TYR A 125 12.06 3.80 -6.39
N ALA A 126 13.18 4.44 -6.76
CA ALA A 126 13.47 5.83 -6.47
C ALA A 126 13.12 6.73 -7.65
N LEU A 127 12.16 7.64 -7.45
CA LEU A 127 11.77 8.66 -8.41
C LEU A 127 12.37 10.03 -8.04
N PRO A 128 12.65 10.91 -9.02
CA PRO A 128 13.02 12.29 -8.70
C PRO A 128 11.91 12.97 -7.89
N ASN A 129 12.29 13.63 -6.80
CA ASN A 129 11.34 14.41 -6.00
C ASN A 129 11.06 15.76 -6.68
N VAL A 130 10.00 15.78 -7.49
CA VAL A 130 9.58 16.98 -8.23
C VAL A 130 8.64 17.88 -7.44
N PHE A 131 8.16 17.43 -6.28
CA PHE A 131 7.17 18.15 -5.47
C PHE A 131 7.84 19.17 -4.54
N ASP A 132 9.01 18.86 -4.02
CA ASP A 132 9.74 19.68 -3.07
C ASP A 132 10.85 20.44 -3.76
N LYS A 133 10.55 21.62 -4.30
CA LYS A 133 11.54 22.49 -4.94
C LYS A 133 12.69 22.92 -4.02
N TYR A 134 12.46 22.92 -2.73
CA TYR A 134 13.41 23.33 -1.69
C TYR A 134 13.89 22.15 -0.85
N ASN A 135 13.83 20.96 -1.41
CA ASN A 135 14.11 19.73 -0.70
C ASN A 135 15.58 19.63 -0.30
N GLN A 136 15.86 20.04 0.91
CA GLN A 136 17.17 20.11 1.54
C GLN A 136 17.84 18.72 1.65
N GLY A 137 18.36 18.23 0.52
CA GLY A 137 19.12 16.98 0.47
C GLY A 137 18.32 15.69 0.24
N LYS A 138 17.04 15.76 -0.12
CA LYS A 138 16.21 14.58 -0.42
C LYS A 138 15.78 14.55 -1.90
N PRO A 139 16.71 14.32 -2.85
CA PRO A 139 16.44 14.44 -4.28
C PRO A 139 15.56 13.32 -4.84
N TYR A 140 15.33 12.26 -4.09
CA TYR A 140 14.54 11.10 -4.48
C TYR A 140 13.39 10.85 -3.51
N PHE A 141 12.33 10.27 -4.05
CA PHE A 141 11.15 9.88 -3.31
C PHE A 141 10.57 8.58 -3.91
N VAL A 142 9.67 7.92 -3.21
CA VAL A 142 8.89 6.81 -3.76
C VAL A 142 7.80 7.33 -4.70
N PHE A 143 7.02 6.43 -5.30
CA PHE A 143 5.86 6.85 -6.11
C PHE A 143 4.81 7.52 -5.21
N PHE A 144 4.44 8.74 -5.57
CA PHE A 144 3.41 9.52 -4.87
C PHE A 144 2.26 9.83 -5.83
N PHE A 145 1.04 9.62 -5.37
CA PHE A 145 -0.17 9.91 -6.12
C PHE A 145 -0.91 11.08 -5.47
N PRO A 146 -0.81 12.28 -6.03
CA PRO A 146 -1.46 13.47 -5.45
C PRO A 146 -2.97 13.35 -5.43
N GLY A 147 -3.61 13.83 -4.37
CA GLY A 147 -5.05 13.77 -4.18
C GLY A 147 -5.88 14.52 -5.23
N TYR A 148 -5.25 15.36 -6.06
CA TYR A 148 -5.92 16.06 -7.17
C TYR A 148 -5.97 15.24 -8.46
N VAL A 149 -5.21 14.15 -8.57
CA VAL A 149 -5.24 13.29 -9.76
C VAL A 149 -6.42 12.32 -9.66
N ASN A 150 -7.14 12.14 -10.75
CA ASN A 150 -8.32 11.26 -10.84
C ASN A 150 -9.42 11.51 -9.78
N ARG A 151 -9.53 12.75 -9.29
CA ARG A 151 -10.55 13.12 -8.33
C ARG A 151 -11.94 13.02 -8.96
N LYS A 152 -12.85 12.30 -8.30
CA LYS A 152 -14.22 12.11 -8.76
C LYS A 152 -14.92 13.44 -8.98
N GLY A 153 -15.51 13.63 -10.17
CA GLY A 153 -16.21 14.85 -10.56
C GLY A 153 -15.31 15.98 -11.10
N CYS A 154 -13.97 15.77 -11.09
CA CYS A 154 -13.00 16.73 -11.59
C CYS A 154 -12.34 16.20 -12.86
N TYR A 155 -13.10 16.10 -13.92
CA TYR A 155 -12.64 15.70 -15.25
C TYR A 155 -13.08 16.74 -16.28
N ASN A 156 -12.28 16.90 -17.33
CA ASN A 156 -12.66 17.64 -18.53
C ASN A 156 -13.55 16.78 -19.44
N GLU A 157 -13.95 17.33 -20.59
CA GLU A 157 -14.82 16.67 -21.58
C GLU A 157 -14.20 15.38 -22.15
N ASP A 158 -12.88 15.28 -22.19
CA ASP A 158 -12.12 14.12 -22.67
C ASP A 158 -11.91 13.06 -21.58
N GLY A 159 -12.43 13.26 -20.38
CA GLY A 159 -12.24 12.34 -19.24
C GLY A 159 -10.85 12.43 -18.56
N VAL A 160 -10.06 13.46 -18.89
CA VAL A 160 -8.76 13.74 -18.25
C VAL A 160 -8.98 14.56 -16.99
N SER A 161 -8.16 14.32 -15.97
CA SER A 161 -8.22 15.04 -14.68
C SER A 161 -8.11 16.54 -14.85
N ASP A 162 -9.12 17.29 -14.42
CA ASP A 162 -9.09 18.74 -14.27
C ASP A 162 -8.41 19.09 -12.93
N ILE A 163 -7.09 19.27 -12.99
CA ILE A 163 -6.24 19.52 -11.81
C ILE A 163 -6.64 20.81 -11.08
N ILE A 164 -7.00 21.86 -11.83
CA ILE A 164 -7.36 23.16 -11.25
C ILE A 164 -8.64 23.02 -10.44
N LYS A 165 -9.67 22.42 -11.04
CA LYS A 165 -10.93 22.16 -10.36
C LYS A 165 -10.74 21.30 -9.12
N ALA A 166 -9.94 20.21 -9.23
CA ALA A 166 -9.64 19.33 -8.13
C ALA A 166 -8.93 20.04 -6.96
N LEU A 167 -7.94 20.87 -7.26
CA LEU A 167 -7.22 21.66 -6.24
C LEU A 167 -8.15 22.66 -5.56
N ILE A 168 -9.01 23.35 -6.31
CA ILE A 168 -10.00 24.27 -5.74
C ILE A 168 -10.92 23.53 -4.76
N GLU A 169 -11.45 22.38 -5.16
CA GLU A 169 -12.32 21.58 -4.28
C GLU A 169 -11.60 21.10 -3.01
N ILE A 170 -10.35 20.62 -3.13
CA ILE A 170 -9.55 20.19 -1.98
C ILE A 170 -9.34 21.38 -1.02
N LEU A 171 -8.90 22.52 -1.54
CA LEU A 171 -8.63 23.71 -0.72
C LEU A 171 -9.91 24.26 -0.07
N MET A 172 -11.02 24.29 -0.80
CA MET A 172 -12.33 24.67 -0.23
C MET A 172 -12.77 23.73 0.88
N ASN A 173 -12.56 22.42 0.71
CA ASN A 173 -12.87 21.45 1.76
C ASN A 173 -12.00 21.66 3.00
N ARG A 174 -10.68 21.85 2.82
CA ARG A 174 -9.74 22.15 3.91
C ARG A 174 -10.10 23.44 4.63
N TYR A 175 -10.46 24.49 3.87
CA TYR A 175 -10.93 25.76 4.45
C TYR A 175 -12.18 25.54 5.30
N ARG A 176 -13.18 24.82 4.78
CA ARG A 176 -14.42 24.52 5.48
C ARG A 176 -14.15 23.75 6.78
N VAL A 177 -13.31 22.72 6.72
CA VAL A 177 -12.95 21.92 7.90
C VAL A 177 -12.22 22.78 8.94
N LYS A 178 -11.25 23.58 8.51
CA LYS A 178 -10.48 24.45 9.41
C LYS A 178 -11.37 25.42 10.21
N TYR A 179 -12.40 25.97 9.57
CA TYR A 179 -13.24 27.00 10.23
C TYR A 179 -14.50 26.47 10.91
N ASN A 180 -14.93 25.27 10.60
CA ASN A 180 -16.15 24.70 11.17
C ASN A 180 -15.89 23.54 12.15
N SER A 181 -14.67 22.97 12.16
CA SER A 181 -14.35 21.91 13.12
C SER A 181 -13.98 22.48 14.48
N THR A 182 -14.48 21.85 15.51
CA THR A 182 -14.11 22.16 16.92
C THR A 182 -12.81 21.45 17.34
N ASP A 183 -12.42 20.38 16.66
CA ASP A 183 -11.18 19.65 16.92
C ASP A 183 -10.08 20.11 15.93
N PRO A 184 -9.00 20.73 16.44
CA PRO A 184 -7.88 21.20 15.61
C PRO A 184 -7.17 20.06 14.83
N ASN A 185 -7.26 18.81 15.28
CA ASN A 185 -6.64 17.68 14.58
C ASN A 185 -7.43 17.27 13.34
N THR A 186 -8.67 17.65 13.20
CA THR A 186 -9.50 17.28 12.04
C THR A 186 -8.94 17.81 10.74
N ILE A 187 -8.33 19.00 10.73
CA ILE A 187 -7.69 19.56 9.53
C ILE A 187 -6.44 18.76 9.14
N ILE A 188 -5.64 18.33 10.10
CA ILE A 188 -4.44 17.51 9.86
C ILE A 188 -4.84 16.19 9.22
N LYS A 189 -5.84 15.50 9.76
CA LYS A 189 -6.40 14.28 9.19
C LYS A 189 -6.93 14.48 7.77
N THR A 190 -7.64 15.57 7.53
CA THR A 190 -8.17 15.90 6.19
C THR A 190 -7.05 16.14 5.18
N ILE A 191 -5.92 16.69 5.58
CA ILE A 191 -4.74 16.91 4.74
C ILE A 191 -4.06 15.57 4.45
N ALA A 192 -3.84 14.75 5.48
CA ALA A 192 -3.21 13.43 5.36
C ALA A 192 -4.00 12.45 4.47
N GLU A 193 -5.34 12.51 4.52
CA GLU A 193 -6.21 11.69 3.68
C GLU A 193 -6.17 12.05 2.19
N VAL A 194 -5.99 13.33 1.87
CA VAL A 194 -5.97 13.85 0.49
C VAL A 194 -4.78 14.79 0.31
N PRO A 195 -3.54 14.29 0.33
CA PRO A 195 -2.35 15.11 0.24
C PRO A 195 -2.17 15.67 -1.17
N ILE A 196 -1.72 16.91 -1.26
CA ILE A 196 -1.34 17.60 -2.52
C ILE A 196 0.14 17.37 -2.80
N THR A 197 0.95 17.32 -1.75
CA THR A 197 2.40 17.07 -1.83
C THR A 197 2.82 15.97 -0.84
N PRO A 198 3.97 15.32 -1.07
CA PRO A 198 4.48 14.31 -0.13
C PRO A 198 4.77 14.82 1.29
N ALA A 199 4.97 16.12 1.45
CA ALA A 199 5.28 16.75 2.74
C ALA A 199 4.04 17.01 3.62
N GLU A 200 2.84 16.84 3.09
CA GLU A 200 1.57 16.98 3.80
C GLU A 200 1.18 15.66 4.49
#